data_b06b4bb71ffe80bef687dc4f010088fb
#
_entry.id   b06b4bb71ffe80bef687dc4f010088fb
#
_cell.length_a   1.000
_cell.length_b   1.000
_cell.length_c   1.000
_cell.angle_alpha   90.00
_cell.angle_beta   90.00
_cell.angle_gamma   90.00
#
_symmetry.space_group_name_H-M   'P 1'
#
loop_
_entity.id
_entity.type
_entity.pdbx_description
1 polymer ?
#
loop_
_entity_poly.entity_id
_entity_poly.type
_entity_poly.pdbx_seq_one_letter_code
_entity_poly.pdbx_strand_id
1 'polypeptide(L)'
;MNLISNRFMKYLITTGLLLLMLLVCMPVLADKTYDEDGAAGNSWRFRVFLDDREIGYHHFYLAEAGGTSQLRSVASFEYKVLFVKLFHYEHENFETWSGDCLQSINSQTDANGEPFNVEGRIYDGEFQVVGSNGEAALPECVMSFAYWNPLFLEQSSLLNTQNGDYQPVEISPPVFEELEVRGEQRPSYRYRLAAGALNLDLWYSTEREWLALESEVKGGRKLRYELM
;
A
#
# COMPACT_ATOMS: atom_id res chain seq x y z
N MET A 1 29.30 76.70 34.71
CA MET A 1 30.33 76.54 35.77
C MET A 1 30.79 75.11 35.75
N ASN A 2 31.95 74.99 35.19
CA ASN A 2 32.96 73.96 35.53
C ASN A 2 32.58 72.51 35.35
N LEU A 3 33.24 71.77 34.66
CA LEU A 3 34.64 71.55 34.28
C LEU A 3 34.86 70.03 34.23
N ILE A 4 35.41 69.62 33.12
CA ILE A 4 36.59 68.76 33.06
C ILE A 4 36.25 67.26 33.23
N SER A 5 36.67 66.32 32.48
CA SER A 5 37.82 66.25 31.63
C SER A 5 37.89 64.78 31.12
N ASN A 6 38.08 64.63 29.85
CA ASN A 6 39.12 63.77 29.28
C ASN A 6 39.64 62.60 30.17
N ARG A 7 39.54 61.41 29.64
CA ARG A 7 40.74 60.64 29.25
C ARG A 7 40.42 59.27 28.65
N PHE A 8 40.85 59.17 27.46
CA PHE A 8 41.77 58.17 26.90
C PHE A 8 41.18 56.74 26.73
N MET A 9 40.91 56.39 25.54
CA MET A 9 41.96 55.98 24.56
C MET A 9 42.52 54.58 24.89
N LYS A 10 42.19 53.71 23.93
CA LYS A 10 42.98 52.53 23.58
C LYS A 10 42.81 51.34 24.51
N TYR A 11 42.00 50.40 24.03
CA TYR A 11 42.53 49.06 23.81
C TYR A 11 41.82 48.46 22.61
N LEU A 12 42.50 48.41 21.49
CA LEU A 12 42.27 47.44 20.42
C LEU A 12 42.53 46.08 21.04
N ILE A 13 41.49 45.35 21.31
CA ILE A 13 41.61 43.91 21.50
C ILE A 13 40.70 43.27 20.44
N THR A 14 41.36 42.75 19.48
CA THR A 14 40.86 41.77 18.51
C THR A 14 40.27 40.58 19.26
N THR A 15 38.98 40.61 19.51
CA THR A 15 38.25 39.41 19.84
C THR A 15 37.68 38.87 18.56
N GLY A 16 38.39 37.87 18.04
CA GLY A 16 37.90 37.07 16.90
C GLY A 16 36.54 36.52 17.26
N LEU A 17 35.59 36.87 16.44
CA LEU A 17 34.24 36.29 16.43
C LEU A 17 34.38 34.84 16.00
N LEU A 18 34.53 33.95 16.97
CA LEU A 18 34.45 32.51 16.74
C LEU A 18 32.97 32.20 16.44
N LEU A 19 32.61 32.27 15.16
CA LEU A 19 31.32 31.83 14.68
C LEU A 19 31.32 30.30 14.80
N LEU A 20 30.84 29.81 15.93
CA LEU A 20 30.59 28.39 16.15
C LEU A 20 29.41 28.02 15.26
N MET A 21 29.73 27.58 14.05
CA MET A 21 28.76 26.93 13.15
C MET A 21 28.34 25.62 13.83
N LEU A 22 27.28 25.66 14.61
CA LEU A 22 26.53 24.46 15.00
C LEU A 22 25.99 23.85 13.71
N LEU A 23 26.73 22.89 13.12
CA LEU A 23 26.21 21.97 12.14
C LEU A 23 25.11 21.16 12.87
N VAL A 24 23.88 21.65 12.79
CA VAL A 24 22.71 20.83 13.11
C VAL A 24 22.69 19.75 12.05
N CYS A 25 23.25 18.59 12.39
CA CYS A 25 23.09 17.36 11.63
C CYS A 25 21.61 16.98 11.78
N MET A 26 20.75 17.57 10.97
CA MET A 26 19.39 17.05 10.80
C MET A 26 19.56 15.65 10.19
N PRO A 27 18.98 14.61 10.81
CA PRO A 27 18.85 13.35 10.10
C PRO A 27 18.02 13.67 8.84
N VAL A 28 18.65 13.59 7.70
CA VAL A 28 17.93 13.45 6.43
C VAL A 28 17.17 12.15 6.61
N LEU A 29 15.87 12.24 6.87
CA LEU A 29 14.96 11.15 6.65
C LEU A 29 15.15 10.81 5.17
N ALA A 30 15.91 9.77 4.92
CA ALA A 30 16.03 9.21 3.59
C ALA A 30 14.60 8.83 3.21
N ASP A 31 14.01 9.66 2.37
CA ASP A 31 12.84 9.29 1.60
C ASP A 31 13.29 8.04 0.83
N LYS A 32 12.80 6.87 1.27
CA LYS A 32 13.05 5.63 0.57
C LYS A 32 12.27 5.73 -0.71
N THR A 33 12.92 6.27 -1.74
CA THR A 33 12.42 6.20 -3.11
C THR A 33 12.30 4.71 -3.42
N TYR A 34 11.07 4.23 -3.47
CA TYR A 34 10.76 2.95 -4.09
C TYR A 34 11.11 3.12 -5.56
N ASP A 35 12.19 2.49 -5.98
CA ASP A 35 12.62 2.52 -7.37
C ASP A 35 11.55 1.82 -8.21
N GLU A 36 10.88 2.54 -9.08
CA GLU A 36 9.90 1.97 -10.01
C GLU A 36 10.55 0.95 -10.96
N ASP A 37 11.87 0.95 -11.06
CA ASP A 37 12.67 0.09 -11.94
C ASP A 37 13.48 -1.01 -11.21
N GLY A 38 13.14 -1.34 -9.94
CA GLY A 38 13.50 -2.60 -9.33
C GLY A 38 14.95 -2.76 -8.87
N ALA A 39 15.24 -2.39 -7.64
CA ALA A 39 16.28 -3.05 -6.89
C ALA A 39 15.67 -4.18 -6.04
N ALA A 40 16.00 -5.43 -6.35
CA ALA A 40 15.91 -6.63 -5.52
C ALA A 40 14.59 -6.86 -4.73
N GLY A 41 13.43 -6.60 -5.35
CA GLY A 41 12.14 -6.89 -4.76
C GLY A 41 11.21 -7.58 -5.78
N ASN A 42 10.21 -8.31 -5.27
CA ASN A 42 9.16 -8.85 -6.12
C ASN A 42 8.18 -7.72 -6.49
N SER A 43 7.70 -7.71 -7.75
CA SER A 43 6.67 -6.78 -8.17
C SER A 43 5.61 -7.47 -9.00
N TRP A 44 4.36 -7.08 -8.78
CA TRP A 44 3.22 -7.50 -9.60
C TRP A 44 2.63 -6.25 -10.22
N ARG A 45 2.63 -6.19 -11.55
CA ARG A 45 2.08 -5.06 -12.32
C ARG A 45 0.91 -5.56 -13.12
N PHE A 46 -0.28 -5.03 -12.83
CA PHE A 46 -1.50 -5.43 -13.52
C PHE A 46 -2.07 -4.26 -14.31
N ARG A 47 -2.51 -4.54 -15.55
CA ARG A 47 -3.52 -3.74 -16.23
C ARG A 47 -4.89 -4.15 -15.69
N VAL A 48 -5.78 -3.19 -15.58
CA VAL A 48 -7.13 -3.42 -15.06
C VAL A 48 -8.16 -3.10 -16.13
N PHE A 49 -9.05 -4.05 -16.35
CA PHE A 49 -10.11 -3.99 -17.35
C PHE A 49 -11.47 -4.00 -16.68
N LEU A 50 -12.41 -3.26 -17.25
CA LEU A 50 -13.83 -3.37 -16.96
C LEU A 50 -14.53 -3.90 -18.22
N ASP A 51 -14.96 -5.16 -18.19
CA ASP A 51 -15.27 -5.98 -19.35
C ASP A 51 -14.05 -6.03 -20.32
N ASP A 52 -14.18 -5.56 -21.55
CA ASP A 52 -13.09 -5.56 -22.54
C ASP A 52 -12.33 -4.22 -22.62
N ARG A 53 -12.64 -3.26 -21.74
CA ARG A 53 -12.02 -1.93 -21.76
C ARG A 53 -11.02 -1.78 -20.66
N GLU A 54 -9.77 -1.49 -21.01
CA GLU A 54 -8.75 -1.09 -20.06
C GLU A 54 -9.16 0.23 -19.39
N ILE A 55 -9.12 0.26 -18.06
CA ILE A 55 -9.51 1.40 -17.21
C ILE A 55 -8.37 1.91 -16.33
N GLY A 56 -7.22 1.24 -16.32
CA GLY A 56 -6.08 1.66 -15.53
C GLY A 56 -5.19 0.51 -15.08
N TYR A 57 -4.58 0.69 -13.93
CA TYR A 57 -3.57 -0.24 -13.42
C TYR A 57 -3.67 -0.44 -11.90
N HIS A 58 -3.08 -1.54 -11.41
CA HIS A 58 -2.78 -1.78 -10.00
C HIS A 58 -1.41 -2.44 -9.89
N HIS A 59 -0.47 -1.77 -9.26
CA HIS A 59 0.91 -2.22 -9.10
C HIS A 59 1.23 -2.46 -7.64
N PHE A 60 2.01 -3.52 -7.39
CA PHE A 60 2.48 -3.91 -6.08
C PHE A 60 4.00 -4.05 -6.11
N TYR A 61 4.67 -3.48 -5.12
CA TYR A 61 6.11 -3.51 -4.97
C TYR A 61 6.46 -4.01 -3.58
N LEU A 62 7.14 -5.14 -3.51
CA LEU A 62 7.55 -5.78 -2.26
C LEU A 62 9.06 -5.71 -2.12
N ALA A 63 9.53 -5.07 -1.07
CA ALA A 63 10.93 -5.02 -0.69
C ALA A 63 11.14 -5.79 0.63
N GLU A 64 12.19 -6.63 0.68
CA GLU A 64 12.54 -7.38 1.89
C GLU A 64 13.86 -6.84 2.46
N ALA A 65 13.89 -6.57 3.76
CA ALA A 65 15.07 -6.12 4.45
C ALA A 65 15.05 -6.54 5.93
N GLY A 66 16.09 -7.25 6.37
CA GLY A 66 16.30 -7.53 7.81
C GLY A 66 15.20 -8.36 8.48
N GLY A 67 14.51 -9.24 7.73
CA GLY A 67 13.44 -10.08 8.25
C GLY A 67 12.06 -9.40 8.29
N THR A 68 11.96 -8.21 7.72
CA THR A 68 10.69 -7.50 7.49
C THR A 68 10.46 -7.30 6.00
N SER A 69 9.20 -7.32 5.58
CA SER A 69 8.80 -7.00 4.22
C SER A 69 8.04 -5.66 4.22
N GLN A 70 8.28 -4.84 3.21
CA GLN A 70 7.59 -3.58 2.99
C GLN A 70 6.88 -3.66 1.65
N LEU A 71 5.57 -3.46 1.66
CA LEU A 71 4.75 -3.41 0.47
C LEU A 71 4.32 -1.98 0.19
N ARG A 72 4.44 -1.56 -1.06
CA ARG A 72 3.72 -0.42 -1.62
C ARG A 72 2.77 -0.92 -2.69
N SER A 73 1.51 -0.52 -2.61
CA SER A 73 0.48 -0.81 -3.60
C SER A 73 -0.09 0.49 -4.15
N VAL A 74 -0.20 0.60 -5.47
CA VAL A 74 -0.72 1.79 -6.14
C VAL A 74 -1.71 1.38 -7.22
N ALA A 75 -2.96 1.88 -7.12
CA ALA A 75 -3.98 1.66 -8.14
C ALA A 75 -4.53 2.99 -8.65
N SER A 76 -4.79 3.05 -9.96
CA SER A 76 -5.48 4.17 -10.60
C SER A 76 -6.41 3.63 -11.66
N PHE A 77 -7.73 3.88 -11.49
CA PHE A 77 -8.77 3.46 -12.44
C PHE A 77 -9.61 4.64 -12.85
N GLU A 78 -9.87 4.75 -14.15
CA GLU A 78 -10.79 5.75 -14.67
C GLU A 78 -11.66 5.16 -15.79
N TYR A 79 -12.98 5.25 -15.62
CA TYR A 79 -13.93 4.84 -16.64
C TYR A 79 -14.78 6.04 -17.09
N LYS A 80 -14.63 6.38 -18.37
CA LYS A 80 -15.38 7.48 -19.03
C LYS A 80 -16.24 6.93 -20.15
N VAL A 81 -17.44 7.47 -20.28
CA VAL A 81 -18.30 7.29 -21.46
C VAL A 81 -18.48 8.65 -22.11
N LEU A 82 -18.04 8.77 -23.37
CA LEU A 82 -17.90 10.04 -24.06
C LEU A 82 -17.01 11.01 -23.24
N PHE A 83 -17.56 12.10 -22.72
CA PHE A 83 -16.84 13.08 -21.91
C PHE A 83 -17.22 13.03 -20.42
N VAL A 84 -18.05 12.06 -20.01
CA VAL A 84 -18.52 11.91 -18.64
C VAL A 84 -17.69 10.86 -17.92
N LYS A 85 -17.04 11.25 -16.83
CA LYS A 85 -16.37 10.34 -15.89
C LYS A 85 -17.46 9.64 -15.07
N LEU A 86 -17.58 8.33 -15.22
CA LEU A 86 -18.56 7.50 -14.50
C LEU A 86 -17.96 6.81 -13.30
N PHE A 87 -16.64 6.61 -13.30
CA PHE A 87 -15.92 5.97 -12.23
C PHE A 87 -14.49 6.52 -12.16
N HIS A 88 -14.02 6.74 -10.93
CA HIS A 88 -12.67 7.15 -10.61
C HIS A 88 -12.24 6.46 -9.32
N TYR A 89 -11.02 5.95 -9.28
CA TYR A 89 -10.46 5.28 -8.13
C TYR A 89 -8.96 5.48 -8.10
N GLU A 90 -8.47 6.10 -7.03
CA GLU A 90 -7.05 6.22 -6.73
C GLU A 90 -6.81 5.57 -5.37
N HIS A 91 -5.78 4.75 -5.28
CA HIS A 91 -5.43 4.07 -4.05
C HIS A 91 -3.93 3.98 -3.92
N GLU A 92 -3.40 4.35 -2.76
CA GLU A 92 -2.03 4.14 -2.36
C GLU A 92 -1.98 3.54 -0.96
N ASN A 93 -1.22 2.48 -0.80
CA ASN A 93 -1.12 1.74 0.45
C ASN A 93 0.32 1.34 0.72
N PHE A 94 0.75 1.58 1.95
CA PHE A 94 2.05 1.17 2.49
C PHE A 94 1.83 0.22 3.65
N GLU A 95 2.44 -0.95 3.58
CA GLU A 95 2.35 -1.97 4.61
C GLU A 95 3.76 -2.40 5.04
N THR A 96 3.92 -2.69 6.33
CA THR A 96 5.10 -3.37 6.87
C THR A 96 4.68 -4.69 7.46
N TRP A 97 5.45 -5.74 7.19
CA TRP A 97 5.15 -7.11 7.57
C TRP A 97 6.31 -7.73 8.34
N SER A 98 6.00 -8.60 9.31
CA SER A 98 6.95 -9.49 9.96
C SER A 98 6.45 -10.93 9.79
N GLY A 99 7.11 -11.70 8.92
CA GLY A 99 6.54 -12.95 8.43
C GLY A 99 5.18 -12.69 7.78
N ASP A 100 4.14 -13.38 8.23
CA ASP A 100 2.79 -13.29 7.69
C ASP A 100 1.87 -12.33 8.46
N CYS A 101 2.42 -11.62 9.46
CA CYS A 101 1.67 -10.70 10.29
C CYS A 101 1.92 -9.24 9.89
N LEU A 102 0.85 -8.53 9.60
CA LEU A 102 0.88 -7.10 9.33
C LEU A 102 1.35 -6.35 10.59
N GLN A 103 2.38 -5.51 10.46
CA GLN A 103 2.93 -4.71 11.54
C GLN A 103 2.43 -3.27 11.52
N SER A 104 2.24 -2.73 10.32
CA SER A 104 1.66 -1.40 10.13
C SER A 104 1.04 -1.27 8.75
N ILE A 105 0.07 -0.37 8.65
CA ILE A 105 -0.58 0.05 7.42
C ILE A 105 -0.77 1.56 7.42
N ASN A 106 -0.58 2.18 6.26
CA ASN A 106 -1.00 3.54 5.95
C ASN A 106 -1.55 3.53 4.53
N SER A 107 -2.84 3.77 4.40
CA SER A 107 -3.54 3.71 3.13
C SER A 107 -4.42 4.93 2.91
N GLN A 108 -4.44 5.41 1.68
CA GLN A 108 -5.29 6.50 1.22
C GLN A 108 -6.01 6.07 -0.05
N THR A 109 -7.31 6.33 -0.10
CA THR A 109 -8.15 5.99 -1.26
C THR A 109 -9.06 7.17 -1.59
N ASP A 110 -9.18 7.49 -2.86
CA ASP A 110 -10.26 8.31 -3.41
C ASP A 110 -11.15 7.41 -4.27
N ALA A 111 -12.38 7.19 -3.85
CA ALA A 111 -13.37 6.42 -4.61
C ALA A 111 -14.49 7.33 -5.09
N ASN A 112 -14.40 7.83 -6.32
CA ASN A 112 -15.36 8.78 -6.92
C ASN A 112 -15.48 10.12 -6.17
N GLY A 113 -14.38 10.63 -5.58
CA GLY A 113 -14.36 11.84 -4.78
C GLY A 113 -14.71 11.62 -3.30
N GLU A 114 -14.92 10.38 -2.89
CA GLU A 114 -15.08 10.00 -1.49
C GLU A 114 -13.73 9.53 -0.93
N PRO A 115 -13.12 10.28 0.01
CA PRO A 115 -11.83 9.92 0.57
C PRO A 115 -11.97 8.90 1.70
N PHE A 116 -11.06 7.92 1.72
CA PHE A 116 -10.88 6.97 2.81
C PHE A 116 -9.42 6.99 3.25
N ASN A 117 -9.20 6.86 4.55
CA ASN A 117 -7.87 6.74 5.14
C ASN A 117 -7.89 5.58 6.13
N VAL A 118 -6.84 4.76 6.09
CA VAL A 118 -6.62 3.68 7.04
C VAL A 118 -5.23 3.80 7.62
N GLU A 119 -5.14 3.88 8.93
CA GLU A 119 -3.89 3.82 9.67
C GLU A 119 -3.97 2.69 10.70
N GLY A 120 -2.93 1.87 10.79
CA GLY A 120 -2.88 0.81 11.78
C GLY A 120 -1.45 0.41 12.12
N ARG A 121 -1.29 -0.15 13.32
CA ARG A 121 0.00 -0.65 13.80
C ARG A 121 -0.18 -1.59 14.98
N ILE A 122 0.83 -2.42 15.23
CA ILE A 122 0.92 -3.18 16.47
C ILE A 122 1.19 -2.22 17.65
N TYR A 123 0.37 -2.35 18.67
CA TYR A 123 0.52 -1.64 19.93
C TYR A 123 -0.03 -2.50 21.09
N ASP A 124 0.77 -2.73 22.11
CA ASP A 124 0.43 -3.51 23.32
C ASP A 124 -0.11 -4.93 23.03
N GLY A 125 0.47 -5.61 22.01
CA GLY A 125 0.08 -6.99 21.64
C GLY A 125 -1.19 -7.09 20.80
N GLU A 126 -1.73 -5.98 20.30
CA GLU A 126 -2.89 -5.94 19.41
C GLU A 126 -2.58 -5.12 18.16
N PHE A 127 -3.24 -5.41 17.05
CA PHE A 127 -3.21 -4.55 15.89
C PHE A 127 -4.31 -3.50 16.00
N GLN A 128 -3.91 -2.27 16.32
CA GLN A 128 -4.84 -1.15 16.41
C GLN A 128 -4.97 -0.49 15.05
N VAL A 129 -6.21 -0.34 14.59
CA VAL A 129 -6.52 0.26 13.29
C VAL A 129 -7.57 1.36 13.43
N VAL A 130 -7.39 2.43 12.67
CA VAL A 130 -8.36 3.51 12.47
C VAL A 130 -8.75 3.49 10.99
N GLY A 131 -10.04 3.40 10.73
CA GLY A 131 -10.60 3.39 9.38
C GLY A 131 -11.94 4.11 9.33
N SER A 132 -12.73 3.85 8.30
CA SER A 132 -14.01 4.53 8.05
C SER A 132 -15.05 4.34 9.17
N ASN A 133 -15.00 3.22 9.87
CA ASN A 133 -15.92 2.89 10.97
C ASN A 133 -15.34 3.22 12.36
N GLY A 134 -14.24 4.00 12.40
CA GLY A 134 -13.58 4.42 13.63
C GLY A 134 -12.41 3.52 14.01
N GLU A 135 -12.12 3.46 15.32
CA GLU A 135 -11.01 2.70 15.88
C GLU A 135 -11.43 1.27 16.21
N ALA A 136 -10.53 0.31 15.96
CA ALA A 136 -10.71 -1.08 16.38
C ALA A 136 -9.38 -1.68 16.84
N ALA A 137 -9.46 -2.59 17.84
CA ALA A 137 -8.37 -3.44 18.26
C ALA A 137 -8.61 -4.85 17.70
N LEU A 138 -7.64 -5.34 16.95
CA LEU A 138 -7.67 -6.62 16.24
C LEU A 138 -6.65 -7.59 16.86
N PRO A 139 -6.68 -8.88 16.55
CA PRO A 139 -5.64 -9.81 16.98
C PRO A 139 -4.24 -9.30 16.60
N GLU A 140 -3.22 -9.65 17.38
CA GLU A 140 -1.82 -9.25 17.13
C GLU A 140 -1.35 -9.60 15.72
N CYS A 141 -1.75 -10.76 15.21
CA CYS A 141 -1.42 -11.19 13.85
C CYS A 141 -2.68 -11.11 12.97
N VAL A 142 -2.72 -10.12 12.11
CA VAL A 142 -3.75 -9.96 11.07
C VAL A 142 -3.12 -9.96 9.70
N MET A 143 -3.89 -10.32 8.68
CA MET A 143 -3.54 -10.13 7.28
C MET A 143 -4.50 -9.16 6.61
N SER A 144 -4.01 -8.36 5.68
CA SER A 144 -4.84 -7.59 4.75
C SER A 144 -5.27 -8.48 3.57
N PHE A 145 -6.00 -7.91 2.60
CA PHE A 145 -6.21 -8.55 1.30
C PHE A 145 -4.91 -8.59 0.49
N ALA A 146 -3.91 -9.26 1.05
CA ALA A 146 -2.54 -9.34 0.55
C ALA A 146 -2.41 -10.41 -0.56
N TYR A 147 -3.03 -10.20 -1.71
CA TYR A 147 -3.06 -11.18 -2.82
C TYR A 147 -1.66 -11.67 -3.24
N TRP A 148 -0.64 -10.88 -3.02
CA TRP A 148 0.76 -11.22 -3.28
C TRP A 148 1.31 -12.30 -2.33
N ASN A 149 0.75 -12.43 -1.12
CA ASN A 149 1.12 -13.46 -0.14
C ASN A 149 0.05 -14.55 -0.12
N PRO A 150 0.27 -15.72 -0.73
CA PRO A 150 -0.75 -16.76 -0.86
C PRO A 150 -1.23 -17.35 0.48
N LEU A 151 -0.59 -17.06 1.61
CA LEU A 151 -1.06 -17.48 2.93
C LEU A 151 -2.33 -16.74 3.38
N PHE A 152 -2.71 -15.64 2.70
CA PHE A 152 -4.00 -15.02 2.95
C PHE A 152 -5.17 -15.94 2.61
N LEU A 153 -4.98 -16.92 1.71
CA LEU A 153 -5.97 -17.94 1.37
C LEU A 153 -6.30 -18.89 2.53
N GLU A 154 -5.52 -18.89 3.59
CA GLU A 154 -5.70 -19.72 4.80
C GLU A 154 -6.41 -18.95 5.93
N GLN A 155 -6.71 -17.67 5.71
CA GLN A 155 -7.32 -16.80 6.71
C GLN A 155 -8.86 -16.93 6.74
N SER A 156 -9.44 -16.70 7.91
CA SER A 156 -10.90 -16.60 8.10
C SER A 156 -11.41 -15.17 8.17
N SER A 157 -10.50 -14.20 8.28
CA SER A 157 -10.81 -12.78 8.27
C SER A 157 -9.64 -11.99 7.69
N LEU A 158 -9.92 -10.91 6.96
CA LEU A 158 -8.92 -10.05 6.32
C LEU A 158 -9.23 -8.58 6.58
N LEU A 159 -8.17 -7.78 6.70
CA LEU A 159 -8.26 -6.33 6.81
C LEU A 159 -8.40 -5.71 5.42
N ASN A 160 -9.47 -4.94 5.23
CA ASN A 160 -9.69 -4.18 4.01
C ASN A 160 -8.84 -2.90 4.05
N THR A 161 -7.90 -2.78 3.13
CA THR A 161 -6.96 -1.67 3.07
C THR A 161 -7.59 -0.35 2.61
N GLN A 162 -8.79 -0.40 2.01
CA GLN A 162 -9.51 0.81 1.59
C GLN A 162 -10.20 1.49 2.76
N ASN A 163 -10.87 0.73 3.65
CA ASN A 163 -11.77 1.30 4.66
C ASN A 163 -11.44 0.92 6.10
N GLY A 164 -10.49 -0.01 6.33
CA GLY A 164 -10.07 -0.46 7.66
C GLY A 164 -10.98 -1.53 8.29
N ASP A 165 -11.94 -2.08 7.56
CA ASP A 165 -12.80 -3.12 8.08
C ASP A 165 -12.05 -4.46 8.16
N TYR A 166 -12.09 -5.09 9.33
CA TYR A 166 -11.63 -6.47 9.50
C TYR A 166 -12.83 -7.39 9.35
N GLN A 167 -12.94 -8.06 8.21
CA GLN A 167 -14.15 -8.77 7.82
C GLN A 167 -13.90 -10.26 7.59
N PRO A 168 -14.89 -11.11 7.92
CA PRO A 168 -14.81 -12.54 7.64
C PRO A 168 -14.76 -12.79 6.14
N VAL A 169 -14.00 -13.83 5.76
CA VAL A 169 -13.87 -14.28 4.38
C VAL A 169 -14.15 -15.78 4.29
N GLU A 170 -14.74 -16.19 3.18
CA GLU A 170 -14.90 -17.59 2.81
C GLU A 170 -14.09 -17.85 1.53
N ILE A 171 -13.20 -18.83 1.60
CA ILE A 171 -12.31 -19.19 0.48
C ILE A 171 -12.60 -20.61 0.06
N SER A 172 -12.91 -20.82 -1.22
CA SER A 172 -13.20 -22.14 -1.77
C SER A 172 -11.95 -23.01 -1.88
N PRO A 173 -12.09 -24.34 -1.90
CA PRO A 173 -11.03 -25.19 -2.39
C PRO A 173 -10.61 -24.78 -3.82
N PRO A 174 -9.31 -24.97 -4.19
CA PRO A 174 -8.83 -24.60 -5.51
C PRO A 174 -9.41 -25.49 -6.62
N VAL A 175 -9.60 -24.89 -7.79
CA VAL A 175 -9.91 -25.58 -9.04
C VAL A 175 -8.70 -25.46 -9.96
N PHE A 176 -8.17 -26.58 -10.43
CA PHE A 176 -7.07 -26.60 -11.39
C PHE A 176 -7.61 -26.30 -12.80
N GLU A 177 -6.98 -25.34 -13.48
CA GLU A 177 -7.31 -24.97 -14.87
C GLU A 177 -6.11 -24.31 -15.57
N GLU A 178 -6.19 -24.20 -16.90
CA GLU A 178 -5.23 -23.45 -17.70
C GLU A 178 -5.70 -21.99 -17.78
N LEU A 179 -4.80 -21.06 -17.49
CA LEU A 179 -5.03 -19.61 -17.60
C LEU A 179 -4.10 -19.02 -18.65
N GLU A 180 -4.62 -18.18 -19.54
CA GLU A 180 -3.79 -17.41 -20.44
C GLU A 180 -3.17 -16.22 -19.69
N VAL A 181 -1.84 -16.21 -19.61
CA VAL A 181 -1.05 -15.13 -18.99
C VAL A 181 0.00 -14.67 -19.99
N ARG A 182 0.00 -13.40 -20.37
CA ARG A 182 0.95 -12.82 -21.34
C ARG A 182 0.97 -13.55 -22.69
N GLY A 183 -0.19 -14.08 -23.12
CA GLY A 183 -0.33 -14.82 -24.36
C GLY A 183 0.10 -16.30 -24.31
N GLU A 184 0.45 -16.81 -23.13
CA GLU A 184 0.82 -18.21 -22.91
C GLU A 184 -0.17 -18.90 -21.97
N GLN A 185 -0.52 -20.15 -22.27
CA GLN A 185 -1.32 -20.97 -21.35
C GLN A 185 -0.44 -21.45 -20.19
N ARG A 186 -0.88 -21.15 -18.96
CA ARG A 186 -0.17 -21.52 -17.74
C ARG A 186 -1.07 -22.35 -16.82
N PRO A 187 -0.60 -23.51 -16.33
CA PRO A 187 -1.30 -24.29 -15.34
C PRO A 187 -1.47 -23.45 -14.05
N SER A 188 -2.68 -23.41 -13.55
CA SER A 188 -3.04 -22.55 -12.43
C SER A 188 -4.09 -23.16 -11.51
N TYR A 189 -4.18 -22.62 -10.31
CA TYR A 189 -5.22 -22.92 -9.34
C TYR A 189 -6.10 -21.67 -9.16
N ARG A 190 -7.39 -21.81 -9.44
CA ARG A 190 -8.37 -20.77 -9.16
C ARG A 190 -9.02 -20.97 -7.81
N TYR A 191 -9.02 -19.92 -6.99
CA TYR A 191 -9.70 -19.82 -5.71
C TYR A 191 -10.84 -18.79 -5.84
N ARG A 192 -11.97 -19.08 -5.20
CA ARG A 192 -13.03 -18.08 -5.03
C ARG A 192 -13.01 -17.58 -3.61
N LEU A 193 -12.96 -16.26 -3.43
CA LEU A 193 -13.06 -15.58 -2.15
C LEU A 193 -14.37 -14.79 -2.11
N ALA A 194 -15.13 -14.97 -1.03
CA ALA A 194 -16.30 -14.18 -0.71
C ALA A 194 -16.09 -13.41 0.60
N ALA A 195 -16.39 -12.11 0.60
CA ALA A 195 -16.30 -11.23 1.77
C ALA A 195 -17.44 -10.20 1.72
N GLY A 196 -18.52 -10.45 2.41
CA GLY A 196 -19.73 -9.64 2.32
C GLY A 196 -20.29 -9.59 0.90
N ALA A 197 -20.29 -8.41 0.28
CA ALA A 197 -20.74 -8.23 -1.10
C ALA A 197 -19.61 -8.47 -2.14
N LEU A 198 -18.37 -8.58 -1.69
CA LEU A 198 -17.21 -8.79 -2.56
C LEU A 198 -17.11 -10.28 -2.93
N ASN A 199 -16.98 -10.57 -4.22
CA ASN A 199 -16.68 -11.88 -4.75
C ASN A 199 -15.51 -11.76 -5.72
N LEU A 200 -14.44 -12.53 -5.45
CA LEU A 200 -13.23 -12.55 -6.25
C LEU A 200 -12.95 -13.97 -6.73
N ASP A 201 -12.55 -14.11 -7.98
CA ASP A 201 -11.80 -15.26 -8.46
C ASP A 201 -10.34 -14.87 -8.57
N LEU A 202 -9.44 -15.69 -8.01
CA LEU A 202 -8.00 -15.45 -7.90
C LEU A 202 -7.23 -16.63 -8.46
N TRP A 203 -6.28 -16.37 -9.33
CA TRP A 203 -5.46 -17.42 -9.95
C TRP A 203 -4.03 -17.34 -9.46
N TYR A 204 -3.51 -18.51 -9.07
CA TYR A 204 -2.12 -18.70 -8.67
C TYR A 204 -1.48 -19.79 -9.53
N SER A 205 -0.20 -19.60 -9.86
CA SER A 205 0.58 -20.67 -10.51
C SER A 205 0.74 -21.87 -9.59
N THR A 206 1.28 -22.96 -10.13
CA THR A 206 1.66 -24.15 -9.35
C THR A 206 2.72 -23.87 -8.29
N GLU A 207 3.50 -22.79 -8.47
CA GLU A 207 4.49 -22.27 -7.53
C GLU A 207 3.92 -21.22 -6.58
N ARG A 208 2.58 -21.01 -6.58
CA ARG A 208 1.87 -20.03 -5.74
C ARG A 208 2.15 -18.57 -6.10
N GLU A 209 2.58 -18.28 -7.33
CA GLU A 209 2.68 -16.90 -7.85
C GLU A 209 1.28 -16.39 -8.19
N TRP A 210 0.92 -15.17 -7.77
CA TRP A 210 -0.34 -14.54 -8.14
C TRP A 210 -0.34 -14.12 -9.61
N LEU A 211 -1.30 -14.63 -10.39
CA LEU A 211 -1.35 -14.46 -11.85
C LEU A 211 -2.47 -13.53 -12.31
N ALA A 212 -3.63 -13.58 -11.66
CA ALA A 212 -4.80 -12.82 -12.10
C ALA A 212 -5.82 -12.67 -10.97
N LEU A 213 -6.73 -11.73 -11.17
CA LEU A 213 -7.91 -11.51 -10.34
C LEU A 213 -9.09 -11.13 -11.24
N GLU A 214 -10.26 -11.66 -10.94
CA GLU A 214 -11.52 -11.25 -11.55
C GLU A 214 -12.57 -11.01 -10.45
N SER A 215 -13.42 -10.00 -10.63
CA SER A 215 -14.53 -9.68 -9.73
C SER A 215 -15.75 -9.27 -10.54
N GLU A 216 -16.91 -9.72 -10.11
CA GLU A 216 -18.16 -9.16 -10.61
C GLU A 216 -18.50 -7.88 -9.83
N VAL A 217 -18.64 -6.77 -10.55
CA VAL A 217 -19.00 -5.48 -9.98
C VAL A 217 -20.44 -5.10 -10.31
N LYS A 218 -20.92 -3.99 -9.74
CA LYS A 218 -22.28 -3.51 -9.92
C LYS A 218 -22.73 -3.54 -11.39
N GLY A 219 -23.88 -4.15 -11.62
CA GLY A 219 -24.49 -4.27 -12.95
C GLY A 219 -24.04 -5.50 -13.75
N GLY A 220 -23.45 -6.49 -13.08
CA GLY A 220 -23.00 -7.74 -13.72
C GLY A 220 -21.77 -7.56 -14.60
N ARG A 221 -21.05 -6.46 -14.44
CA ARG A 221 -19.82 -6.18 -15.20
C ARG A 221 -18.62 -6.86 -14.53
N LYS A 222 -17.63 -7.22 -15.34
CA LYS A 222 -16.42 -7.89 -14.87
C LYS A 222 -15.25 -6.92 -14.76
N LEU A 223 -14.68 -6.84 -13.56
CA LEU A 223 -13.38 -6.23 -13.31
C LEU A 223 -12.32 -7.32 -13.40
N ARG A 224 -11.32 -7.14 -14.26
CA ARG A 224 -10.29 -8.15 -14.49
C ARG A 224 -8.90 -7.53 -14.41
N TYR A 225 -7.99 -8.23 -13.74
CA TYR A 225 -6.58 -7.89 -13.62
C TYR A 225 -5.76 -8.82 -14.50
N GLU A 226 -4.97 -8.25 -15.39
CA GLU A 226 -4.05 -8.99 -16.28
C GLU A 226 -2.61 -8.63 -15.96
N LEU A 227 -1.80 -9.62 -15.63
CA LEU A 227 -0.38 -9.46 -15.30
C LEU A 227 0.39 -8.98 -16.55
N MET A 228 1.16 -7.88 -16.39
CA MET A 228 1.97 -7.25 -17.44
C MET A 228 3.28 -8.00 -17.68
#